data_8b02fd57695a7e3474bcae1c8b1f74af
#
_entry.id   8b02fd57695a7e3474bcae1c8b1f74af
#
_cell.length_a   1.000
_cell.length_b   1.000
_cell.length_c   1.000
_cell.angle_alpha   90.00
_cell.angle_beta   90.00
_cell.angle_gamma   90.00
#
_symmetry.space_group_name_H-M   'P 1'
#
loop_
_entity.id
_entity.type
_entity.pdbx_description
1 polymer ?
#
loop_
_entity_poly.entity_id
_entity_poly.type
_entity_poly.pdbx_seq_one_letter_code
_entity_poly.pdbx_strand_id
1 'polypeptide(L)'
;MSAAETAQIEAIVGGTGDADDVLREVVAVLARRYAWAGILFVEGGALVLGPAAGEPDEAHRTQTPVTFNGDRIAELAVDGAPEEDRTFLGRVAELVAGHCLVGWDTGGEDWNP
;
A
#
# COMPACT_ATOMS: atom_id res chain seq x y z
N MET A 1 7.85 9.54 -12.94
CA MET A 1 7.30 8.21 -12.83
C MET A 1 6.74 7.74 -14.15
N SER A 2 7.02 6.56 -14.56
CA SER A 2 6.61 6.12 -15.88
C SER A 2 5.21 5.51 -15.85
N ALA A 3 4.53 5.62 -16.99
CA ALA A 3 3.22 5.01 -17.17
C ALA A 3 3.29 3.49 -17.07
N ALA A 4 4.46 2.91 -17.35
CA ALA A 4 4.63 1.45 -17.32
C ALA A 4 4.47 0.90 -15.90
N GLU A 5 4.98 1.61 -14.91
CA GLU A 5 4.86 1.16 -13.52
C GLU A 5 3.43 1.30 -13.02
N THR A 6 2.76 2.38 -13.40
CA THR A 6 1.35 2.54 -13.07
C THR A 6 0.54 1.41 -13.69
N ALA A 7 0.78 1.10 -14.96
CA ALA A 7 0.06 0.04 -15.64
C ALA A 7 0.33 -1.32 -15.01
N GLN A 8 1.55 -1.57 -14.58
CA GLN A 8 1.91 -2.82 -13.92
C GLN A 8 1.14 -2.98 -12.61
N ILE A 9 1.08 -1.92 -11.82
CA ILE A 9 0.35 -1.95 -10.56
C ILE A 9 -1.14 -2.11 -10.79
N GLU A 10 -1.68 -1.44 -11.81
CA GLU A 10 -3.09 -1.59 -12.16
C GLU A 10 -3.41 -3.04 -12.54
N ALA A 11 -2.52 -3.69 -13.27
CA ALA A 11 -2.72 -5.08 -13.65
C ALA A 11 -2.68 -6.01 -12.44
N ILE A 12 -1.80 -5.76 -11.50
CA ILE A 12 -1.72 -6.55 -10.27
C ILE A 12 -3.00 -6.39 -9.45
N VAL A 13 -3.43 -5.16 -9.28
CA VAL A 13 -4.63 -4.86 -8.48
C VAL A 13 -5.87 -5.45 -9.12
N GLY A 14 -5.93 -5.48 -10.45
CA GLY A 14 -7.07 -6.03 -11.17
C GLY A 14 -7.03 -7.55 -11.34
N GLY A 15 -5.99 -8.20 -10.81
CA GLY A 15 -5.87 -9.65 -10.94
C GLY A 15 -6.76 -10.41 -9.97
N THR A 16 -6.63 -11.73 -10.00
CA THR A 16 -7.51 -12.61 -9.24
C THR A 16 -6.89 -13.12 -7.95
N GLY A 17 -5.74 -12.62 -7.56
CA GLY A 17 -5.09 -13.06 -6.33
C GLY A 17 -5.79 -12.57 -5.09
N ASP A 18 -5.47 -13.16 -3.93
CA ASP A 18 -5.99 -12.69 -2.67
C ASP A 18 -5.51 -11.29 -2.40
N ALA A 19 -6.20 -10.56 -1.53
CA ALA A 19 -5.81 -9.20 -1.14
C ALA A 19 -4.37 -9.17 -0.63
N ASP A 20 -3.99 -10.14 0.20
CA ASP A 20 -2.66 -10.19 0.78
C ASP A 20 -1.59 -10.37 -0.30
N ASP A 21 -1.83 -11.26 -1.26
CA ASP A 21 -0.90 -11.50 -2.35
C ASP A 21 -0.78 -10.28 -3.25
N VAL A 22 -1.90 -9.62 -3.54
CA VAL A 22 -1.91 -8.41 -4.35
C VAL A 22 -1.07 -7.33 -3.69
N LEU A 23 -1.25 -7.11 -2.39
CA LEU A 23 -0.50 -6.08 -1.68
C LEU A 23 0.99 -6.40 -1.63
N ARG A 24 1.36 -7.67 -1.47
CA ARG A 24 2.77 -8.08 -1.51
C ARG A 24 3.39 -7.80 -2.86
N GLU A 25 2.66 -8.06 -3.94
CA GLU A 25 3.18 -7.80 -5.28
C GLU A 25 3.35 -6.31 -5.53
N VAL A 26 2.42 -5.49 -5.06
CA VAL A 26 2.51 -4.05 -5.22
C VAL A 26 3.75 -3.51 -4.50
N VAL A 27 3.96 -3.91 -3.23
CA VAL A 27 5.13 -3.42 -2.50
C VAL A 27 6.42 -3.93 -3.13
N ALA A 28 6.43 -5.12 -3.72
CA ALA A 28 7.61 -5.64 -4.40
C ALA A 28 7.96 -4.80 -5.63
N VAL A 29 6.96 -4.37 -6.38
CA VAL A 29 7.17 -3.49 -7.53
C VAL A 29 7.73 -2.15 -7.07
N LEU A 30 7.16 -1.59 -6.00
CA LEU A 30 7.62 -0.30 -5.48
C LEU A 30 9.04 -0.40 -4.92
N ALA A 31 9.37 -1.51 -4.29
CA ALA A 31 10.70 -1.70 -3.71
C ALA A 31 11.79 -1.85 -4.76
N ARG A 32 11.43 -2.12 -6.02
CA ARG A 32 12.40 -2.13 -7.11
C ARG A 32 12.76 -0.71 -7.55
N ARG A 33 11.88 0.25 -7.26
CA ARG A 33 12.09 1.63 -7.64
C ARG A 33 12.63 2.46 -6.49
N TYR A 34 12.20 2.14 -5.27
CA TYR A 34 12.57 2.90 -4.07
C TYR A 34 13.37 1.99 -3.14
N ALA A 35 13.95 2.56 -2.10
CA ALA A 35 14.75 1.77 -1.17
C ALA A 35 13.89 0.74 -0.44
N TRP A 36 12.66 1.12 -0.08
CA TRP A 36 11.76 0.26 0.68
C TRP A 36 10.33 0.71 0.43
N ALA A 37 9.41 -0.24 0.49
CA ALA A 37 7.98 0.07 0.43
C ALA A 37 7.23 -0.84 1.37
N GLY A 38 6.18 -0.33 2.00
CA GLY A 38 5.37 -1.11 2.91
C GLY A 38 3.98 -0.54 3.05
N ILE A 39 3.07 -1.36 3.56
CA ILE A 39 1.71 -0.93 3.84
C ILE A 39 1.48 -1.13 5.32
N LEU A 40 1.02 -0.07 5.99
CA LEU A 40 0.71 -0.11 7.41
C LEU A 40 -0.79 -0.01 7.56
N PHE A 41 -1.38 -0.92 8.30
CA PHE A 41 -2.83 -0.94 8.52
C PHE A 41 -3.17 -0.17 9.79
N VAL A 42 -4.29 0.53 9.77
CA VAL A 42 -4.79 1.22 10.96
C VAL A 42 -5.61 0.21 11.76
N GLU A 43 -5.16 -0.07 12.98
CA GLU A 43 -5.84 -1.01 13.86
C GLU A 43 -5.91 -0.39 15.26
N GLY A 44 -7.10 -0.11 15.72
CA GLY A 44 -7.30 0.45 17.05
C GLY A 44 -6.60 1.78 17.26
N GLY A 45 -6.49 2.59 16.21
CA GLY A 45 -5.82 3.87 16.28
C GLY A 45 -4.30 3.81 16.12
N ALA A 46 -3.73 2.63 15.98
CA ALA A 46 -2.29 2.46 15.78
C ALA A 46 -2.00 1.94 14.38
N LEU A 47 -0.80 2.15 13.90
CA LEU A 47 -0.36 1.62 12.61
C LEU A 47 0.37 0.30 12.82
N VAL A 48 -0.06 -0.72 12.10
CA VAL A 48 0.54 -2.06 12.18
C VAL A 48 1.12 -2.40 10.82
N LEU A 49 2.39 -2.78 10.79
CA LEU A 49 3.07 -3.08 9.54
C LEU A 49 2.51 -4.36 8.91
N GLY A 50 2.12 -4.24 7.65
CA GLY A 50 1.69 -5.36 6.81
C GLY A 50 2.78 -5.72 5.82
N PRO A 51 2.44 -6.00 4.56
CA PRO A 51 3.43 -6.38 3.57
C PRO A 51 4.48 -5.29 3.36
N ALA A 52 5.74 -5.68 3.24
CA ALA A 52 6.83 -4.74 3.04
C ALA A 52 7.97 -5.43 2.30
N ALA A 53 8.79 -4.65 1.62
CA ALA A 53 9.93 -5.17 0.88
C ALA A 53 11.00 -4.09 0.76
N GLY A 54 12.26 -4.51 0.70
CA GLY A 54 13.39 -3.61 0.50
C GLY A 54 14.15 -3.35 1.78
N GLU A 55 15.01 -2.34 1.75
CA GLU A 55 15.84 -1.93 2.88
C GLU A 55 15.29 -0.65 3.48
N PRO A 56 14.78 -0.66 4.69
CA PRO A 56 14.15 0.55 5.26
C PRO A 56 15.14 1.70 5.42
N ASP A 57 14.63 2.90 5.14
CA ASP A 57 15.39 4.14 5.32
C ASP A 57 14.40 5.19 5.85
N GLU A 58 14.10 5.08 7.12
CA GLU A 58 13.02 5.87 7.73
C GLU A 58 13.27 7.38 7.66
N ALA A 59 14.53 7.78 7.58
CA ALA A 59 14.86 9.19 7.48
C ALA A 59 14.32 9.83 6.20
N HIS A 60 14.09 9.01 5.18
CA HIS A 60 13.58 9.48 3.89
C HIS A 60 12.21 8.89 3.56
N ARG A 61 11.41 8.64 4.58
CA ARG A 61 10.10 7.99 4.42
C ARG A 61 9.01 8.98 4.04
N THR A 62 8.25 8.63 3.03
CA THR A 62 7.03 9.34 2.63
C THR A 62 5.84 8.45 2.93
N GLN A 63 4.83 8.98 3.62
CA GLN A 63 3.63 8.23 3.93
C GLN A 63 2.46 8.84 3.18
N THR A 64 1.69 7.98 2.50
CA THR A 64 0.52 8.41 1.73
C THR A 64 -0.69 7.70 2.32
N PRO A 65 -1.70 8.43 2.77
CA PRO A 65 -2.86 7.77 3.37
C PRO A 65 -3.63 6.96 2.35
N VAL A 66 -4.11 5.80 2.77
CA VAL A 66 -5.00 4.95 1.98
C VAL A 66 -6.37 5.10 2.61
N THR A 67 -7.31 5.68 1.86
CA THR A 67 -8.64 5.97 2.41
C THR A 67 -9.71 5.21 1.65
N PHE A 68 -10.80 4.90 2.35
CA PHE A 68 -11.95 4.24 1.76
C PHE A 68 -13.19 4.86 2.38
N ASN A 69 -14.05 5.42 1.55
CA ASN A 69 -15.27 6.13 1.99
C ASN A 69 -14.94 7.23 3.00
N GLY A 70 -13.81 7.91 2.82
CA GLY A 70 -13.41 9.01 3.67
C GLY A 70 -12.65 8.60 4.92
N ASP A 71 -12.55 7.31 5.21
CA ASP A 71 -11.83 6.84 6.40
C ASP A 71 -10.43 6.37 6.03
N ARG A 72 -9.45 6.74 6.82
CA ARG A 72 -8.08 6.26 6.64
C ARG A 72 -7.98 4.85 7.20
N ILE A 73 -7.77 3.88 6.32
CA ILE A 73 -7.71 2.48 6.72
C ILE A 73 -6.29 1.92 6.70
N ALA A 74 -5.37 2.61 6.03
CA ALA A 74 -3.98 2.17 5.96
C ALA A 74 -3.11 3.35 5.53
N GLU A 75 -1.80 3.11 5.47
CA GLU A 75 -0.87 4.06 4.88
C GLU A 75 0.10 3.31 3.99
N LEU A 76 0.38 3.91 2.84
CA LEU A 76 1.42 3.41 1.95
C LEU A 76 2.69 4.17 2.32
N ALA A 77 3.73 3.46 2.76
CA ALA A 77 4.99 4.07 3.13
C ALA A 77 6.06 3.68 2.14
N VAL A 78 6.84 4.65 1.68
CA VAL A 78 7.90 4.42 0.72
C VAL A 78 9.12 5.20 1.16
N ASP A 79 10.28 4.58 1.14
CA ASP A 79 11.52 5.23 1.52
C ASP A 79 12.34 5.58 0.30
N GLY A 80 12.78 6.83 0.22
CA GLY A 80 13.62 7.30 -0.87
C GLY A 80 12.88 7.81 -2.09
N ALA A 81 11.60 8.10 -1.98
CA ALA A 81 10.83 8.63 -3.10
C ALA A 81 11.06 10.13 -3.25
N PRO A 82 11.30 10.62 -4.48
CA PRO A 82 11.35 12.05 -4.69
C PRO A 82 9.97 12.68 -4.60
N GLU A 83 9.91 13.95 -4.28
CA GLU A 83 8.65 14.65 -4.09
C GLU A 83 7.78 14.62 -5.34
N GLU A 84 8.40 14.63 -6.52
CA GLU A 84 7.68 14.60 -7.79
C GLU A 84 6.88 13.32 -7.97
N ASP A 85 7.15 12.26 -7.19
CA ASP A 85 6.41 11.02 -7.28
C ASP A 85 5.17 10.99 -6.39
N ARG A 86 4.87 12.09 -5.73
CA ARG A 86 3.75 12.15 -4.80
C ARG A 86 2.42 11.81 -5.48
N THR A 87 2.19 12.31 -6.70
CA THR A 87 0.96 12.03 -7.43
C THR A 87 0.85 10.55 -7.77
N PHE A 88 1.98 9.94 -8.17
CA PHE A 88 2.01 8.52 -8.45
C PHE A 88 1.68 7.70 -7.20
N LEU A 89 2.28 8.06 -6.07
CA LEU A 89 2.03 7.33 -4.82
C LEU A 89 0.57 7.50 -4.39
N GLY A 90 -0.02 8.66 -4.60
CA GLY A 90 -1.44 8.87 -4.35
C GLY A 90 -2.31 7.96 -5.19
N ARG A 91 -1.93 7.78 -6.46
CA ARG A 91 -2.66 6.88 -7.35
C ARG A 91 -2.54 5.43 -6.89
N VAL A 92 -1.34 5.01 -6.47
CA VAL A 92 -1.15 3.65 -5.94
C VAL A 92 -2.02 3.44 -4.71
N ALA A 93 -2.06 4.43 -3.81
CA ALA A 93 -2.88 4.35 -2.61
C ALA A 93 -4.35 4.15 -2.98
N GLU A 94 -4.84 4.85 -4.00
CA GLU A 94 -6.22 4.67 -4.48
C GLU A 94 -6.44 3.26 -5.01
N LEU A 95 -5.49 2.76 -5.76
CA LEU A 95 -5.63 1.46 -6.39
C LEU A 95 -5.67 0.32 -5.37
N VAL A 96 -4.91 0.44 -4.28
CA VAL A 96 -4.86 -0.63 -3.29
C VAL A 96 -5.92 -0.52 -2.20
N ALA A 97 -6.70 0.56 -2.19
CA ALA A 97 -7.63 0.83 -1.08
C ALA A 97 -8.59 -0.32 -0.82
N GLY A 98 -9.18 -0.86 -1.88
CA GLY A 98 -10.13 -1.98 -1.73
C GLY A 98 -9.47 -3.22 -1.15
N HIS A 99 -8.23 -3.47 -1.52
CA HIS A 99 -7.49 -4.64 -1.02
C HIS A 99 -7.05 -4.44 0.42
N CYS A 100 -6.74 -3.20 0.81
CA CYS A 100 -6.41 -2.90 2.19
C CYS A 100 -7.64 -3.09 3.09
N LEU A 101 -8.80 -2.70 2.59
CA LEU A 101 -10.03 -2.87 3.35
C LEU A 101 -10.35 -4.33 3.60
N VAL A 102 -10.21 -5.17 2.56
CA VAL A 102 -10.47 -6.60 2.68
C VAL A 102 -9.49 -7.24 3.66
N GLY A 103 -8.21 -6.92 3.54
CA GLY A 103 -7.20 -7.47 4.44
C GLY A 103 -7.41 -7.03 5.88
N TRP A 104 -7.76 -5.76 6.05
CA TRP A 104 -8.02 -5.22 7.39
C TRP A 104 -9.26 -5.86 8.00
N ASP A 105 -10.30 -6.01 7.20
CA ASP A 105 -11.58 -6.53 7.66
C ASP A 105 -11.48 -8.01 8.02
N THR A 106 -10.64 -8.75 7.35
CA THR A 106 -10.46 -10.15 7.66
C THR A 106 -10.07 -10.35 9.10
N GLY A 107 -9.27 -9.48 9.64
CA GLY A 107 -8.90 -9.56 11.04
C GLY A 107 -10.01 -9.12 11.95
N GLY A 108 -10.92 -8.32 11.45
CA GLY A 108 -11.94 -7.78 12.27
C GLY A 108 -13.16 -8.58 12.37
N GLU A 109 -13.43 -9.30 11.50
CA GLU A 109 -14.57 -9.85 11.49
C GLU A 109 -14.87 -10.92 12.15
N ASP A 110 -14.44 -11.28 12.25
CA ASP A 110 -14.80 -12.25 12.77
C ASP A 110 -15.86 -12.11 13.60
N TRP A 111 -16.32 -11.60 13.60
CA TRP A 111 -17.21 -11.40 13.99
C TRP A 111 -18.35 -11.62 14.03
N ASN A 112 -18.36 -12.01 14.00
CA ASN A 112 -19.28 -12.08 14.01
C ASN A 112 -19.92 -12.33 14.22
N PRO A 113 -20.33 -12.42 14.33
CA PRO A 113 -21.17 -12.76 14.56
C PRO A 113 -21.87 -12.69 14.90
#